data_9a36339e7c1f6c3fc5ce407a9f5cd14c
#
_entry.id   9a36339e7c1f6c3fc5ce407a9f5cd14c
#
_cell.length_a   1.000
_cell.length_b   1.000
_cell.length_c   1.000
_cell.angle_alpha   90.00
_cell.angle_beta   90.00
_cell.angle_gamma   90.00
#
_symmetry.space_group_name_H-M   'P 1'
#
loop_
_entity.id
_entity.type
_entity.pdbx_description
1 polymer ?
#
loop_
_entity_poly.entity_id
_entity_poly.type
_entity_poly.pdbx_seq_one_letter_code
_entity_poly.pdbx_strand_id
1 'polypeptide(L)'
;MTVQFLLPNGSRATFGEVNRTDYQGLIVPGSKIHESSSESLVITNQEFEHSLFTISHRIIEFFDRIKFSVKENGGLRLEALLEGELTISENENKVKLRAGHYHLTDTPLFTALFKSPSSCNIFITHYSTELLEQLGIKVVPSSPAKMPDEMSTLIRELLLNPYDESLRNFYYENTVRELLFFHLAQSETAVPAELENRDIAAIYKADAIIASNLKQHFTIAKLSRMTGTNAFKLKKGFREIFGMGAYHRLIFRRMSEAKLLLETTHKSIKEIAEIAGYDTVAGFVHAFRREFNTTPREWRIKQKDREGEEEGHD
;
A
#
# COMPACT_ATOMS: atom_id res chain seq x y z
N MET A 1 -20.18 3.77 3.53
CA MET A 1 -19.62 2.98 4.65
C MET A 1 -20.20 1.58 4.62
N THR A 2 -19.36 0.60 4.51
CA THR A 2 -19.71 -0.81 4.27
C THR A 2 -19.82 -1.65 5.55
N VAL A 3 -19.52 -1.06 6.72
CA VAL A 3 -19.44 -1.76 8.01
C VAL A 3 -20.50 -1.25 9.00
N GLN A 4 -21.05 -2.17 9.82
CA GLN A 4 -21.96 -1.83 10.91
C GLN A 4 -21.36 -2.30 12.24
N PHE A 5 -21.33 -1.42 13.22
CA PHE A 5 -20.90 -1.73 14.58
C PHE A 5 -22.14 -1.84 15.48
N LEU A 6 -22.26 -2.98 16.14
CA LEU A 6 -23.33 -3.27 17.09
C LEU A 6 -22.76 -3.18 18.50
N LEU A 7 -23.22 -2.19 19.25
CA LEU A 7 -22.81 -1.93 20.62
C LEU A 7 -23.35 -3.02 21.58
N PRO A 8 -22.83 -3.10 22.83
CA PRO A 8 -23.26 -4.13 23.78
C PRO A 8 -24.77 -4.14 24.11
N ASN A 9 -25.41 -2.99 24.02
CA ASN A 9 -26.85 -2.81 24.20
C ASN A 9 -27.69 -3.18 22.98
N GLY A 10 -27.07 -3.69 21.90
CA GLY A 10 -27.72 -4.05 20.65
C GLY A 10 -28.01 -2.87 19.70
N SER A 11 -27.73 -1.63 20.12
CA SER A 11 -27.86 -0.47 19.24
C SER A 11 -26.74 -0.46 18.18
N ARG A 12 -26.98 0.23 17.07
CA ARG A 12 -25.95 0.47 16.05
C ARG A 12 -25.20 1.75 16.36
N ALA A 13 -23.88 1.75 16.19
CA ALA A 13 -23.10 2.97 16.22
C ALA A 13 -23.53 3.85 15.03
N THR A 14 -23.79 5.13 15.29
CA THR A 14 -24.11 6.12 14.26
C THR A 14 -22.84 6.86 13.91
N PHE A 15 -22.53 6.92 12.62
CA PHE A 15 -21.35 7.60 12.11
C PHE A 15 -21.74 8.92 11.47
N GLY A 16 -21.02 9.99 11.83
CA GLY A 16 -21.02 11.27 11.14
C GLY A 16 -19.82 11.37 10.20
N GLU A 17 -19.98 12.07 9.10
CA GLU A 17 -18.86 12.42 8.22
C GLU A 17 -18.05 13.54 8.86
N VAL A 18 -16.72 13.40 8.89
CA VAL A 18 -15.80 14.39 9.45
C VAL A 18 -15.06 15.08 8.31
N ASN A 19 -15.04 16.42 8.35
CA ASN A 19 -14.26 17.17 7.38
C ASN A 19 -12.76 16.91 7.59
N ARG A 20 -12.03 16.78 6.50
CA ARG A 20 -10.57 16.54 6.54
C ARG A 20 -9.80 17.62 7.27
N THR A 21 -10.27 18.88 7.22
CA THR A 21 -9.67 20.01 7.92
C THR A 21 -9.78 19.92 9.44
N ASP A 22 -10.78 19.23 9.93
CA ASP A 22 -11.11 19.13 11.36
C ASP A 22 -10.46 17.89 12.00
N TYR A 23 -9.99 16.94 11.18
CA TYR A 23 -9.35 15.71 11.65
C TYR A 23 -7.86 15.92 11.88
N GLN A 24 -7.39 15.62 13.11
CA GLN A 24 -6.01 15.84 13.53
C GLN A 24 -5.09 14.63 13.34
N GLY A 25 -5.61 13.49 12.91
CA GLY A 25 -4.85 12.26 12.72
C GLY A 25 -4.28 12.10 11.30
N LEU A 26 -3.66 10.96 11.06
CA LEU A 26 -3.22 10.53 9.72
C LEU A 26 -4.43 10.42 8.79
N ILE A 27 -4.40 11.10 7.67
CA ILE A 27 -5.46 11.03 6.64
C ILE A 27 -5.00 10.18 5.48
N VAL A 28 -5.73 9.09 5.23
CA VAL A 28 -5.54 8.27 4.03
C VAL A 28 -5.95 9.09 2.79
N PRO A 29 -5.04 9.34 1.86
CA PRO A 29 -5.35 10.18 0.71
C PRO A 29 -6.52 9.63 -0.13
N GLY A 30 -7.47 10.49 -0.46
CA GLY A 30 -8.67 10.12 -1.23
C GLY A 30 -9.81 9.50 -0.42
N SER A 31 -9.61 9.14 0.86
CA SER A 31 -10.66 8.54 1.69
C SER A 31 -11.72 9.55 2.15
N LYS A 32 -12.88 9.04 2.52
CA LYS A 32 -13.87 9.71 3.36
C LYS A 32 -13.62 9.33 4.82
N ILE A 33 -13.82 10.26 5.73
CA ILE A 33 -13.63 10.04 7.17
C ILE A 33 -14.99 10.01 7.86
N HIS A 34 -15.25 8.95 8.59
CA HIS A 34 -16.47 8.76 9.38
C HIS A 34 -16.09 8.49 10.83
N GLU A 35 -16.76 9.14 11.75
CA GLU A 35 -16.53 8.97 13.18
C GLU A 35 -17.81 8.65 13.93
N SER A 36 -17.70 7.77 14.90
CA SER A 36 -18.74 7.50 15.90
C SER A 36 -18.11 7.61 17.28
N SER A 37 -18.71 8.41 18.13
CA SER A 37 -18.23 8.66 19.49
C SER A 37 -19.31 8.33 20.54
N SER A 38 -18.88 7.71 21.64
CA SER A 38 -19.67 7.46 22.83
C SER A 38 -18.77 7.58 24.08
N GLU A 39 -19.34 7.51 25.29
CA GLU A 39 -18.57 7.58 26.54
C GLU A 39 -17.51 6.46 26.67
N SER A 40 -17.73 5.29 26.07
CA SER A 40 -16.84 4.13 26.19
C SER A 40 -15.97 3.86 24.97
N LEU A 41 -16.23 4.53 23.82
CA LEU A 41 -15.66 4.13 22.55
C LEU A 41 -15.68 5.29 21.55
N VAL A 42 -14.58 5.49 20.87
CA VAL A 42 -14.49 6.30 19.65
C VAL A 42 -14.01 5.42 18.48
N ILE A 43 -14.70 5.45 17.38
CA ILE A 43 -14.32 4.74 16.16
C ILE A 43 -14.17 5.75 15.04
N THR A 44 -12.97 5.87 14.50
CA THR A 44 -12.70 6.61 13.26
C THR A 44 -12.47 5.60 12.14
N ASN A 45 -13.24 5.69 11.07
CA ASN A 45 -13.10 4.86 9.88
C ASN A 45 -12.84 5.75 8.67
N GLN A 46 -11.68 5.59 8.05
CA GLN A 46 -11.33 6.23 6.79
C GLN A 46 -11.51 5.20 5.68
N GLU A 47 -12.28 5.53 4.66
CA GLU A 47 -12.64 4.60 3.60
C GLU A 47 -12.39 5.20 2.23
N PHE A 48 -11.59 4.50 1.43
CA PHE A 48 -11.35 4.78 0.02
C PHE A 48 -12.02 3.68 -0.81
N GLU A 49 -12.92 4.09 -1.70
CA GLU A 49 -13.68 3.18 -2.54
C GLU A 49 -13.14 3.17 -3.98
N HIS A 50 -12.93 1.97 -4.51
CA HIS A 50 -12.60 1.70 -5.90
C HIS A 50 -13.50 0.59 -6.43
N SER A 51 -13.73 0.49 -7.74
CA SER A 51 -14.58 -0.54 -8.33
C SER A 51 -14.13 -1.97 -8.03
N LEU A 52 -12.83 -2.20 -7.90
CA LEU A 52 -12.25 -3.52 -7.69
C LEU A 52 -11.88 -3.83 -6.24
N PHE A 53 -11.82 -2.83 -5.36
CA PHE A 53 -11.42 -2.98 -3.97
C PHE A 53 -11.87 -1.80 -3.12
N THR A 54 -11.88 -2.00 -1.80
CA THR A 54 -12.03 -0.90 -0.84
C THR A 54 -10.86 -0.95 0.13
N ILE A 55 -10.29 0.20 0.47
CA ILE A 55 -9.28 0.35 1.52
C ILE A 55 -9.94 1.05 2.69
N SER A 56 -9.80 0.47 3.89
CA SER A 56 -10.24 1.10 5.13
C SER A 56 -9.07 1.19 6.12
N HIS A 57 -8.93 2.34 6.74
CA HIS A 57 -8.04 2.54 7.88
C HIS A 57 -8.92 2.87 9.07
N ARG A 58 -8.93 2.00 10.06
CA ARG A 58 -9.83 2.05 11.21
C ARG A 58 -9.04 2.22 12.48
N ILE A 59 -9.35 3.26 13.23
CA ILE A 59 -8.82 3.51 14.57
C ILE A 59 -9.97 3.37 15.55
N ILE A 60 -9.77 2.54 16.56
CA ILE A 60 -10.75 2.29 17.63
C ILE A 60 -10.08 2.61 18.96
N GLU A 61 -10.57 3.65 19.62
CA GLU A 61 -10.15 4.02 20.96
C GLU A 61 -11.25 3.61 21.94
N PHE A 62 -10.91 2.83 22.95
CA PHE A 62 -11.86 2.36 23.94
C PHE A 62 -11.36 2.68 25.34
N PHE A 63 -12.27 3.23 26.16
CA PHE A 63 -11.98 3.77 27.48
C PHE A 63 -12.33 2.76 28.60
N ASP A 64 -13.15 1.76 28.28
CA ASP A 64 -13.57 0.70 29.16
C ASP A 64 -13.44 -0.69 28.51
N ARG A 65 -13.61 -1.75 29.34
CA ARG A 65 -13.77 -3.11 28.84
C ARG A 65 -15.05 -3.21 28.02
N ILE A 66 -14.92 -3.36 26.73
CA ILE A 66 -16.04 -3.37 25.80
C ILE A 66 -16.05 -4.62 24.92
N LYS A 67 -17.25 -5.10 24.63
CA LYS A 67 -17.53 -6.15 23.65
C LYS A 67 -18.52 -5.58 22.65
N PHE A 68 -18.19 -5.58 21.37
CA PHE A 68 -19.11 -5.19 20.32
C PHE A 68 -19.02 -6.14 19.13
N SER A 69 -20.05 -6.18 18.32
CA SER A 69 -20.06 -6.98 17.10
C SER A 69 -19.86 -6.09 15.88
N VAL A 70 -19.08 -6.58 14.94
CA VAL A 70 -18.81 -5.90 13.67
C VAL A 70 -19.45 -6.74 12.58
N LYS A 71 -20.35 -6.13 11.82
CA LYS A 71 -20.94 -6.73 10.62
C LYS A 71 -20.36 -6.05 9.41
N GLU A 72 -19.60 -6.81 8.63
CA GLU A 72 -19.01 -6.40 7.37
C GLU A 72 -19.92 -6.81 6.22
N ASN A 73 -19.85 -6.09 5.10
CA ASN A 73 -20.37 -6.63 3.85
C ASN A 73 -19.55 -7.86 3.48
N GLY A 74 -20.21 -8.95 3.14
CA GLY A 74 -19.52 -10.20 2.79
C GLY A 74 -18.49 -9.99 1.67
N GLY A 75 -17.55 -10.90 1.58
CA GLY A 75 -16.45 -10.88 0.63
C GLY A 75 -15.10 -11.02 1.30
N LEU A 76 -14.13 -11.41 0.51
CA LEU A 76 -12.77 -11.63 1.00
C LEU A 76 -12.13 -10.28 1.39
N ARG A 77 -11.52 -10.24 2.57
CA ARG A 77 -10.76 -9.08 3.03
C ARG A 77 -9.49 -9.50 3.76
N LEU A 78 -8.47 -8.69 3.62
CA LEU A 78 -7.25 -8.75 4.41
C LEU A 78 -7.37 -7.72 5.54
N GLU A 79 -7.19 -8.17 6.78
CA GLU A 79 -7.15 -7.33 7.97
C GLU A 79 -5.76 -7.40 8.59
N ALA A 80 -5.09 -6.27 8.71
CA ALA A 80 -3.77 -6.15 9.30
C ALA A 80 -3.82 -5.23 10.53
N LEU A 81 -3.43 -5.76 11.69
CA LEU A 81 -3.38 -4.99 12.93
C LEU A 81 -2.04 -4.26 13.01
N LEU A 82 -2.08 -2.94 12.90
CA LEU A 82 -0.90 -2.08 12.93
C LEU A 82 -0.47 -1.77 14.35
N GLU A 83 -1.46 -1.53 15.25
CA GLU A 83 -1.24 -1.25 16.66
C GLU A 83 -2.32 -1.91 17.52
N GLY A 84 -1.96 -2.23 18.77
CA GLY A 84 -2.88 -2.78 19.74
C GLY A 84 -3.01 -4.31 19.72
N GLU A 85 -4.06 -4.80 20.36
CA GLU A 85 -4.41 -6.22 20.46
C GLU A 85 -5.93 -6.36 20.32
N LEU A 86 -6.37 -7.29 19.48
CA LEU A 86 -7.77 -7.56 19.21
C LEU A 86 -8.06 -9.05 19.37
N THR A 87 -9.09 -9.40 20.15
CA THR A 87 -9.62 -10.77 20.19
C THR A 87 -10.92 -10.81 19.42
N ILE A 88 -10.93 -11.56 18.33
CA ILE A 88 -12.09 -11.77 17.47
C ILE A 88 -12.72 -13.11 17.81
N SER A 89 -14.04 -13.14 17.92
CA SER A 89 -14.80 -14.39 18.13
C SER A 89 -15.68 -14.63 16.91
N GLU A 90 -15.39 -15.69 16.17
CA GLU A 90 -16.10 -16.14 14.98
C GLU A 90 -16.59 -17.57 15.22
N ASN A 91 -17.91 -17.83 15.15
CA ASN A 91 -18.48 -19.18 15.25
C ASN A 91 -17.86 -20.06 16.36
N GLU A 92 -17.77 -19.53 17.59
CA GLU A 92 -17.15 -20.16 18.78
C GLU A 92 -15.61 -20.21 18.78
N ASN A 93 -14.96 -20.00 17.64
CA ASN A 93 -13.51 -19.87 17.58
C ASN A 93 -13.07 -18.48 18.05
N LYS A 94 -12.05 -18.44 18.89
CA LYS A 94 -11.42 -17.19 19.32
C LYS A 94 -10.08 -17.04 18.61
N VAL A 95 -9.99 -15.99 17.87
CA VAL A 95 -8.79 -15.60 17.13
C VAL A 95 -8.21 -14.37 17.79
N LYS A 96 -6.91 -14.39 18.10
CA LYS A 96 -6.20 -13.27 18.69
C LYS A 96 -5.27 -12.64 17.66
N LEU A 97 -5.57 -11.40 17.29
CA LEU A 97 -4.69 -10.56 16.48
C LEU A 97 -3.85 -9.67 17.41
N ARG A 98 -2.59 -9.51 17.07
CA ARG A 98 -1.65 -8.59 17.72
C ARG A 98 -1.04 -7.66 16.69
N ALA A 99 -0.51 -6.53 17.13
CA ALA A 99 0.25 -5.65 16.27
C ALA A 99 1.30 -6.43 15.45
N GLY A 100 1.40 -6.10 14.17
CA GLY A 100 2.28 -6.81 13.23
C GLY A 100 1.75 -8.18 12.75
N HIS A 101 0.48 -8.51 13.00
CA HIS A 101 -0.18 -9.70 12.46
C HIS A 101 -1.29 -9.30 11.49
N TYR A 102 -1.59 -10.19 10.55
CA TYR A 102 -2.69 -10.06 9.62
C TYR A 102 -3.38 -11.41 9.40
N HIS A 103 -4.58 -11.36 8.85
CA HIS A 103 -5.27 -12.54 8.34
C HIS A 103 -6.11 -12.18 7.12
N LEU A 104 -6.48 -13.22 6.38
CA LEU A 104 -7.51 -13.14 5.34
C LEU A 104 -8.79 -13.77 5.89
N THR A 105 -9.93 -13.08 5.73
CA THR A 105 -11.23 -13.57 6.20
C THR A 105 -12.35 -13.15 5.24
N ASP A 106 -13.40 -13.94 5.18
CA ASP A 106 -14.66 -13.64 4.49
C ASP A 106 -15.85 -13.62 5.46
N THR A 107 -15.59 -13.73 6.77
CA THR A 107 -16.60 -13.79 7.82
C THR A 107 -17.38 -12.50 7.89
N PRO A 108 -18.71 -12.52 7.64
CA PRO A 108 -19.51 -11.30 7.58
C PRO A 108 -19.84 -10.71 8.95
N LEU A 109 -19.72 -11.48 10.00
CA LEU A 109 -20.05 -11.06 11.37
C LEU A 109 -19.06 -11.64 12.36
N PHE A 110 -18.41 -10.80 13.12
CA PHE A 110 -17.57 -11.21 14.23
C PHE A 110 -17.80 -10.35 15.47
N THR A 111 -17.37 -10.85 16.61
CA THR A 111 -17.41 -10.12 17.86
C THR A 111 -15.99 -9.76 18.31
N ALA A 112 -15.77 -8.49 18.53
CA ALA A 112 -14.52 -7.97 19.07
C ALA A 112 -14.62 -7.77 20.57
N LEU A 113 -13.60 -8.22 21.31
CA LEU A 113 -13.50 -8.08 22.75
C LEU A 113 -12.22 -7.33 23.12
N PHE A 114 -12.37 -6.23 23.83
CA PHE A 114 -11.30 -5.45 24.40
C PHE A 114 -11.32 -5.54 25.92
N LYS A 115 -10.17 -5.78 26.53
CA LYS A 115 -10.08 -6.11 27.97
C LYS A 115 -9.73 -4.95 28.89
N SER A 116 -9.13 -3.90 28.36
CA SER A 116 -8.68 -2.71 29.10
C SER A 116 -8.76 -1.47 28.22
N PRO A 117 -8.78 -0.27 28.80
CA PRO A 117 -8.63 0.95 27.98
C PRO A 117 -7.38 0.88 27.12
N SER A 118 -7.52 1.11 25.82
CA SER A 118 -6.44 1.03 24.83
C SER A 118 -6.90 1.56 23.47
N SER A 119 -6.07 1.47 22.50
CA SER A 119 -6.39 1.76 21.09
C SER A 119 -6.03 0.59 20.19
N CYS A 120 -6.66 0.57 19.02
CA CYS A 120 -6.46 -0.44 18.00
C CYS A 120 -6.43 0.25 16.65
N ASN A 121 -5.37 0.02 15.88
CA ASN A 121 -5.20 0.58 14.56
C ASN A 121 -5.19 -0.57 13.55
N ILE A 122 -6.16 -0.58 12.62
CA ILE A 122 -6.41 -1.68 11.71
C ILE A 122 -6.44 -1.16 10.28
N PHE A 123 -5.60 -1.75 9.42
CA PHE A 123 -5.70 -1.61 7.98
C PHE A 123 -6.52 -2.75 7.41
N ILE A 124 -7.48 -2.43 6.54
CA ILE A 124 -8.37 -3.42 5.94
C ILE A 124 -8.43 -3.15 4.44
N THR A 125 -8.32 -4.19 3.63
CA THR A 125 -8.66 -4.11 2.21
C THR A 125 -9.64 -5.21 1.83
N HIS A 126 -10.77 -4.80 1.23
CA HIS A 126 -11.76 -5.71 0.66
C HIS A 126 -11.44 -5.93 -0.81
N TYR A 127 -11.55 -7.17 -1.25
CA TYR A 127 -11.32 -7.58 -2.64
C TYR A 127 -12.68 -7.85 -3.30
N SER A 128 -12.98 -7.21 -4.42
CA SER A 128 -14.18 -7.52 -5.19
C SER A 128 -14.07 -8.90 -5.84
N THR A 129 -15.19 -9.54 -6.10
CA THR A 129 -15.24 -10.80 -6.85
C THR A 129 -14.60 -10.64 -8.23
N GLU A 130 -14.86 -9.50 -8.89
CA GLU A 130 -14.27 -9.19 -10.19
C GLU A 130 -12.74 -9.16 -10.15
N LEU A 131 -12.14 -8.55 -9.12
CA LEU A 131 -10.69 -8.54 -8.96
C LEU A 131 -10.11 -9.94 -8.80
N LEU A 132 -10.76 -10.79 -7.99
CA LEU A 132 -10.33 -12.16 -7.76
C LEU A 132 -10.45 -13.02 -9.03
N GLU A 133 -11.51 -12.84 -9.80
CA GLU A 133 -11.72 -13.50 -11.09
C GLU A 133 -10.67 -13.08 -12.12
N GLN A 134 -10.37 -11.78 -12.23
CA GLN A 134 -9.31 -11.26 -13.10
C GLN A 134 -7.93 -11.85 -12.77
N LEU A 135 -7.69 -12.15 -11.50
CA LEU A 135 -6.44 -12.78 -11.05
C LEU A 135 -6.42 -14.29 -11.30
N GLY A 136 -7.58 -14.91 -11.53
CA GLY A 136 -7.72 -16.37 -11.69
C GLY A 136 -7.30 -17.15 -10.43
N ILE A 137 -7.46 -16.55 -9.25
CA ILE A 137 -6.93 -17.09 -8.00
C ILE A 137 -8.08 -17.49 -7.09
N LYS A 138 -8.04 -18.73 -6.62
CA LYS A 138 -8.84 -19.18 -5.49
C LYS A 138 -8.13 -18.79 -4.20
N VAL A 139 -8.68 -17.84 -3.49
CA VAL A 139 -8.15 -17.43 -2.19
C VAL A 139 -9.00 -18.01 -1.08
N VAL A 140 -8.36 -18.58 -0.08
CA VAL A 140 -9.01 -19.20 1.07
C VAL A 140 -8.71 -18.35 2.31
N PRO A 141 -9.71 -18.09 3.18
CA PRO A 141 -9.49 -17.47 4.48
C PRO A 141 -8.36 -18.16 5.26
N SER A 142 -7.58 -17.39 5.99
CA SER A 142 -6.41 -17.88 6.71
C SER A 142 -6.48 -17.56 8.20
N SER A 143 -5.81 -18.35 9.01
CA SER A 143 -5.53 -17.99 10.41
C SER A 143 -4.56 -16.81 10.47
N PRO A 144 -4.57 -16.05 11.59
CA PRO A 144 -3.62 -14.96 11.78
C PRO A 144 -2.16 -15.42 11.65
N ALA A 145 -1.40 -14.66 10.89
CA ALA A 145 0.02 -14.87 10.69
C ALA A 145 0.80 -13.59 10.98
N LYS A 146 2.08 -13.72 11.26
CA LYS A 146 2.97 -12.57 11.36
C LYS A 146 3.05 -11.89 9.99
N MET A 147 2.90 -10.58 9.98
CA MET A 147 3.00 -9.79 8.78
C MET A 147 4.46 -9.69 8.32
N PRO A 148 4.78 -9.98 7.05
CA PRO A 148 6.10 -9.73 6.49
C PRO A 148 6.48 -8.26 6.55
N ASP A 149 7.76 -7.96 6.65
CA ASP A 149 8.26 -6.58 6.70
C ASP A 149 7.91 -5.81 5.41
N GLU A 150 7.91 -6.49 4.26
CA GLU A 150 7.51 -5.93 2.98
C GLU A 150 6.03 -5.54 2.95
N MET A 151 5.16 -6.39 3.49
CA MET A 151 3.73 -6.11 3.60
C MET A 151 3.48 -4.92 4.54
N SER A 152 4.17 -4.89 5.67
CA SER A 152 4.13 -3.77 6.62
C SER A 152 4.58 -2.45 5.97
N THR A 153 5.63 -2.50 5.17
CA THR A 153 6.15 -1.34 4.43
C THR A 153 5.15 -0.86 3.38
N LEU A 154 4.56 -1.77 2.61
CA LEU A 154 3.54 -1.43 1.62
C LEU A 154 2.32 -0.76 2.23
N ILE A 155 1.82 -1.29 3.35
CA ILE A 155 0.67 -0.70 4.05
C ILE A 155 1.03 0.71 4.54
N ARG A 156 2.18 0.90 5.16
CA ARG A 156 2.63 2.21 5.63
C ARG A 156 2.78 3.21 4.47
N GLU A 157 3.40 2.81 3.37
CA GLU A 157 3.54 3.67 2.19
C GLU A 157 2.19 4.01 1.56
N LEU A 158 1.25 3.08 1.55
CA LEU A 158 -0.11 3.31 1.07
C LEU A 158 -0.83 4.36 1.92
N LEU A 159 -0.74 4.25 3.25
CA LEU A 159 -1.36 5.19 4.19
C LEU A 159 -0.78 6.60 4.09
N LEU A 160 0.52 6.71 3.75
CA LEU A 160 1.24 7.99 3.64
C LEU A 160 1.30 8.52 2.20
N ASN A 161 0.62 7.88 1.27
CA ASN A 161 0.73 8.15 -0.16
C ASN A 161 0.40 9.59 -0.53
N PRO A 162 1.34 10.30 -1.19
CA PRO A 162 1.17 11.69 -1.58
C PRO A 162 0.70 11.89 -3.02
N TYR A 163 0.36 10.83 -3.76
CA TYR A 163 0.00 10.94 -5.17
C TYR A 163 -1.32 11.67 -5.40
N ASP A 164 -1.43 12.37 -6.52
CA ASP A 164 -2.68 12.92 -7.01
C ASP A 164 -3.69 11.79 -7.40
N GLU A 165 -4.92 12.17 -7.69
CA GLU A 165 -6.00 11.20 -7.87
C GLU A 165 -5.72 10.14 -8.94
N SER A 166 -5.15 10.52 -10.08
CA SER A 166 -4.90 9.62 -11.21
C SER A 166 -3.83 8.58 -10.89
N LEU A 167 -2.75 9.01 -10.27
CA LEU A 167 -1.65 8.13 -9.87
C LEU A 167 -1.99 7.32 -8.63
N ARG A 168 -2.80 7.88 -7.73
CA ARG A 168 -3.25 7.22 -6.50
C ARG A 168 -4.06 5.97 -6.78
N ASN A 169 -5.06 6.06 -7.65
CA ASN A 169 -5.91 4.92 -8.01
C ASN A 169 -5.07 3.76 -8.52
N PHE A 170 -4.16 4.06 -9.43
CA PHE A 170 -3.23 3.09 -9.98
C PHE A 170 -2.28 2.52 -8.90
N TYR A 171 -1.71 3.36 -8.07
CA TYR A 171 -0.83 2.95 -6.98
C TYR A 171 -1.56 2.04 -5.98
N TYR A 172 -2.77 2.41 -5.58
CA TYR A 172 -3.59 1.62 -4.66
C TYR A 172 -3.96 0.26 -5.25
N GLU A 173 -4.36 0.20 -6.51
CA GLU A 173 -4.66 -1.06 -7.19
C GLU A 173 -3.46 -2.01 -7.21
N ASN A 174 -2.28 -1.50 -7.54
CA ASN A 174 -1.07 -2.32 -7.52
C ASN A 174 -0.71 -2.79 -6.11
N THR A 175 -0.80 -1.91 -5.12
CA THR A 175 -0.48 -2.24 -3.72
C THR A 175 -1.44 -3.29 -3.17
N VAL A 176 -2.75 -3.15 -3.43
CA VAL A 176 -3.77 -4.12 -2.99
C VAL A 176 -3.54 -5.49 -3.61
N ARG A 177 -3.20 -5.56 -4.91
CA ARG A 177 -2.81 -6.80 -5.59
C ARG A 177 -1.55 -7.40 -5.00
N GLU A 178 -0.60 -6.57 -4.62
CA GLU A 178 0.67 -6.99 -4.04
C GLU A 178 0.51 -7.52 -2.61
N LEU A 179 -0.36 -6.93 -1.80
CA LEU A 179 -0.73 -7.46 -0.48
C LEU A 179 -1.32 -8.87 -0.57
N LEU A 180 -2.22 -9.09 -1.54
CA LEU A 180 -2.79 -10.40 -1.79
C LEU A 180 -1.73 -11.40 -2.27
N PHE A 181 -0.81 -10.95 -3.12
CA PHE A 181 0.31 -11.79 -3.56
C PHE A 181 1.18 -12.24 -2.39
N PHE A 182 1.52 -11.37 -1.43
CA PHE A 182 2.28 -11.77 -0.26
C PHE A 182 1.58 -12.84 0.56
N HIS A 183 0.26 -12.69 0.73
CA HIS A 183 -0.52 -13.70 1.43
C HIS A 183 -0.43 -15.06 0.72
N LEU A 184 -0.65 -15.08 -0.58
CA LEU A 184 -0.60 -16.31 -1.38
C LEU A 184 0.80 -16.95 -1.39
N ALA A 185 1.84 -16.14 -1.47
CA ALA A 185 3.22 -16.62 -1.43
C ALA A 185 3.60 -17.28 -0.08
N GLN A 186 2.92 -16.89 1.01
CA GLN A 186 3.10 -17.54 2.32
C GLN A 186 2.21 -18.77 2.50
N SER A 187 1.00 -18.74 1.93
CA SER A 187 0.02 -19.84 2.03
C SER A 187 0.42 -21.06 1.21
N GLU A 188 1.10 -20.85 0.10
CA GLU A 188 1.76 -21.91 -0.59
C GLU A 188 2.96 -22.33 0.27
N THR A 189 2.88 -23.50 0.89
CA THR A 189 4.03 -24.34 1.19
C THR A 189 4.66 -24.76 -0.14
N ALA A 190 4.85 -23.81 -1.04
CA ALA A 190 5.62 -23.98 -2.23
C ALA A 190 7.07 -24.08 -1.79
N VAL A 191 7.67 -25.22 -2.06
CA VAL A 191 9.11 -25.33 -2.24
C VAL A 191 9.56 -24.04 -2.92
N PRO A 192 10.47 -23.24 -2.34
CA PRO A 192 10.93 -22.03 -2.98
C PRO A 192 11.35 -22.40 -4.39
N ALA A 193 10.62 -21.93 -5.40
CA ALA A 193 11.08 -22.09 -6.76
C ALA A 193 12.38 -21.27 -6.82
N GLU A 194 13.52 -21.96 -6.69
CA GLU A 194 14.81 -21.34 -6.91
C GLU A 194 14.77 -20.67 -8.28
N LEU A 195 15.17 -19.41 -8.32
CA LEU A 195 15.25 -18.69 -9.59
C LEU A 195 16.35 -19.37 -10.41
N GLU A 196 15.96 -20.01 -11.48
CA GLU A 196 16.91 -20.57 -12.43
C GLU A 196 17.62 -19.41 -13.18
N ASN A 197 18.78 -19.67 -13.76
CA ASN A 197 19.54 -18.67 -14.53
C ASN A 197 18.68 -18.03 -15.64
N ARG A 198 17.74 -18.75 -16.24
CA ARG A 198 16.78 -18.22 -17.21
C ARG A 198 15.80 -17.22 -16.62
N ASP A 199 15.38 -17.43 -15.35
CA ASP A 199 14.47 -16.52 -14.65
C ASP A 199 15.20 -15.23 -14.28
N ILE A 200 16.43 -15.35 -13.80
CA ILE A 200 17.34 -14.23 -13.53
C ILE A 200 17.54 -13.39 -14.79
N ALA A 201 17.84 -14.01 -15.92
CA ALA A 201 17.98 -13.34 -17.21
C ALA A 201 16.66 -12.63 -17.64
N ALA A 202 15.51 -13.26 -17.41
CA ALA A 202 14.20 -12.68 -17.70
C ALA A 202 13.91 -11.45 -16.81
N ILE A 203 14.33 -11.45 -15.55
CA ILE A 203 14.17 -10.34 -14.62
C ILE A 203 15.04 -9.13 -15.03
N TYR A 204 16.30 -9.35 -15.39
CA TYR A 204 17.16 -8.28 -15.94
C TYR A 204 16.64 -7.75 -17.28
N LYS A 205 16.09 -8.62 -18.14
CA LYS A 205 15.42 -8.20 -19.37
C LYS A 205 14.20 -7.34 -19.09
N ALA A 206 13.41 -7.68 -18.07
CA ALA A 206 12.27 -6.85 -17.65
C ALA A 206 12.71 -5.48 -17.12
N ASP A 207 13.77 -5.42 -16.32
CA ASP A 207 14.35 -4.14 -15.86
C ASP A 207 14.88 -3.30 -17.03
N ALA A 208 15.51 -3.93 -18.02
CA ALA A 208 15.95 -3.23 -19.24
C ALA A 208 14.77 -2.67 -20.07
N ILE A 209 13.65 -3.41 -20.16
CA ILE A 209 12.42 -2.93 -20.79
C ILE A 209 11.85 -1.70 -20.06
N ILE A 210 11.83 -1.73 -18.74
CA ILE A 210 11.40 -0.60 -17.90
C ILE A 210 12.34 0.60 -18.15
N ALA A 211 13.64 0.40 -18.11
CA ALA A 211 14.64 1.45 -18.29
C ALA A 211 14.61 2.09 -19.69
N SER A 212 14.30 1.30 -20.73
CA SER A 212 14.24 1.79 -22.11
C SER A 212 13.02 2.66 -22.42
N ASN A 213 11.99 2.64 -21.57
CA ASN A 213 10.77 3.44 -21.79
C ASN A 213 10.14 3.88 -20.45
N LEU A 214 10.71 4.93 -19.89
CA LEU A 214 10.26 5.47 -18.61
C LEU A 214 8.87 6.10 -18.66
N LYS A 215 8.40 6.53 -19.83
CA LYS A 215 7.04 7.06 -20.00
C LYS A 215 5.97 5.98 -19.89
N GLN A 216 6.31 4.74 -20.27
CA GLN A 216 5.34 3.65 -20.31
C GLN A 216 5.27 2.92 -18.96
N HIS A 217 4.04 2.65 -18.56
CA HIS A 217 3.73 1.80 -17.43
C HIS A 217 3.58 0.35 -17.90
N PHE A 218 4.42 -0.53 -17.36
CA PHE A 218 4.35 -1.96 -17.65
C PHE A 218 3.71 -2.72 -16.49
N THR A 219 2.58 -3.37 -16.75
CA THR A 219 2.04 -4.32 -15.77
C THR A 219 2.93 -5.56 -15.68
N ILE A 220 2.93 -6.24 -14.54
CA ILE A 220 3.66 -7.51 -14.37
C ILE A 220 3.24 -8.54 -15.41
N ALA A 221 1.95 -8.61 -15.74
CA ALA A 221 1.45 -9.53 -16.77
C ALA A 221 2.02 -9.21 -18.16
N LYS A 222 2.21 -7.93 -18.50
CA LYS A 222 2.83 -7.52 -19.76
C LYS A 222 4.32 -7.84 -19.77
N LEU A 223 5.05 -7.52 -18.70
CA LEU A 223 6.46 -7.85 -18.55
C LEU A 223 6.71 -9.36 -18.60
N SER A 224 5.90 -10.14 -17.93
CA SER A 224 5.94 -11.60 -17.92
C SER A 224 5.85 -12.18 -19.33
N ARG A 225 4.89 -11.71 -20.13
CA ARG A 225 4.75 -12.10 -21.54
C ARG A 225 5.95 -11.69 -22.39
N MET A 226 6.47 -10.49 -22.20
CA MET A 226 7.61 -9.97 -22.97
C MET A 226 8.94 -10.66 -22.64
N THR A 227 9.07 -11.20 -21.45
CA THR A 227 10.30 -11.85 -20.97
C THR A 227 10.25 -13.38 -20.99
N GLY A 228 9.06 -13.97 -21.22
CA GLY A 228 8.89 -15.42 -21.29
C GLY A 228 8.96 -16.13 -19.93
N THR A 229 8.77 -15.40 -18.82
CA THR A 229 8.68 -15.97 -17.48
C THR A 229 7.28 -15.78 -16.89
N ASN A 230 6.92 -16.51 -15.84
CA ASN A 230 5.62 -16.31 -15.21
C ASN A 230 5.62 -15.09 -14.27
N ALA A 231 4.43 -14.56 -14.00
CA ALA A 231 4.25 -13.36 -13.20
C ALA A 231 4.75 -13.53 -11.75
N PHE A 232 4.65 -14.73 -11.19
CA PHE A 232 5.13 -15.07 -9.86
C PHE A 232 6.66 -14.96 -9.77
N LYS A 233 7.38 -15.68 -10.64
CA LYS A 233 8.86 -15.64 -10.70
C LYS A 233 9.37 -14.23 -10.98
N LEU A 234 8.67 -13.47 -11.82
CA LEU A 234 9.05 -12.09 -12.11
C LEU A 234 8.90 -11.20 -10.87
N LYS A 235 7.77 -11.27 -10.14
CA LYS A 235 7.56 -10.50 -8.91
C LYS A 235 8.59 -10.86 -7.83
N LYS A 236 8.81 -12.18 -7.62
CA LYS A 236 9.80 -12.67 -6.66
C LYS A 236 11.19 -12.16 -7.02
N GLY A 237 11.59 -12.33 -8.27
CA GLY A 237 12.93 -11.96 -8.71
C GLY A 237 13.21 -10.46 -8.67
N PHE A 238 12.23 -9.61 -8.97
CA PHE A 238 12.40 -8.16 -8.79
C PHE A 238 12.74 -7.80 -7.34
N ARG A 239 12.16 -8.49 -6.36
CA ARG A 239 12.46 -8.25 -4.94
C ARG A 239 13.78 -8.83 -4.51
N GLU A 240 14.09 -10.05 -4.92
CA GLU A 240 15.34 -10.71 -4.56
C GLU A 240 16.57 -10.03 -5.17
N ILE A 241 16.44 -9.56 -6.43
CA ILE A 241 17.57 -8.95 -7.17
C ILE A 241 17.66 -7.45 -6.93
N PHE A 242 16.54 -6.74 -6.90
CA PHE A 242 16.52 -5.27 -6.81
C PHE A 242 16.01 -4.73 -5.47
N GLY A 243 15.60 -5.59 -4.54
CA GLY A 243 15.04 -5.19 -3.24
C GLY A 243 13.67 -4.52 -3.32
N MET A 244 13.02 -4.49 -4.49
CA MET A 244 11.76 -3.77 -4.72
C MET A 244 10.94 -4.40 -5.85
N GLY A 245 9.62 -4.12 -5.87
CA GLY A 245 8.74 -4.55 -6.98
C GLY A 245 8.99 -3.75 -8.26
N ALA A 246 8.49 -4.29 -9.39
CA ALA A 246 8.72 -3.70 -10.73
C ALA A 246 8.21 -2.25 -10.85
N TYR A 247 7.12 -1.89 -10.17
CA TYR A 247 6.61 -0.52 -10.12
C TYR A 247 7.57 0.43 -9.40
N HIS A 248 8.00 0.07 -8.20
CA HIS A 248 8.98 0.86 -7.45
C HIS A 248 10.30 0.97 -8.22
N ARG A 249 10.66 -0.10 -8.97
CA ARG A 249 11.81 -0.07 -9.86
C ARG A 249 11.67 0.95 -10.99
N LEU A 250 10.47 1.09 -11.57
CA LEU A 250 10.18 2.15 -12.54
C LEU A 250 10.35 3.54 -11.91
N ILE A 251 9.78 3.77 -10.73
CA ILE A 251 9.91 5.06 -10.04
C ILE A 251 11.38 5.36 -9.70
N PHE A 252 12.09 4.38 -9.18
CA PHE A 252 13.54 4.49 -8.94
C PHE A 252 14.31 4.87 -10.22
N ARG A 253 14.04 4.21 -11.36
CA ARG A 253 14.66 4.52 -12.65
C ARG A 253 14.33 5.93 -13.11
N ARG A 254 13.07 6.36 -12.99
CA ARG A 254 12.63 7.73 -13.30
C ARG A 254 13.39 8.78 -12.49
N MET A 255 13.54 8.52 -11.19
CA MET A 255 14.23 9.45 -10.28
C MET A 255 15.74 9.46 -10.51
N SER A 256 16.33 8.31 -10.79
CA SER A 256 17.75 8.22 -11.15
C SER A 256 18.07 8.97 -12.44
N GLU A 257 17.23 8.83 -13.48
CA GLU A 257 17.36 9.56 -14.74
C GLU A 257 17.18 11.07 -14.52
N ALA A 258 16.16 11.46 -13.76
CA ALA A 258 15.92 12.87 -13.44
C ALA A 258 17.10 13.51 -12.69
N LYS A 259 17.66 12.78 -11.72
CA LYS A 259 18.86 13.21 -11.00
C LYS A 259 20.03 13.42 -11.94
N LEU A 260 20.32 12.44 -12.77
CA LEU A 260 21.40 12.53 -13.78
C LEU A 260 21.22 13.74 -14.68
N LEU A 261 20.01 13.97 -15.23
CA LEU A 261 19.72 15.11 -16.10
C LEU A 261 19.84 16.47 -15.38
N LEU A 262 19.51 16.52 -14.08
CA LEU A 262 19.69 17.73 -13.27
C LEU A 262 21.17 18.06 -13.05
N GLU A 263 22.01 17.05 -12.93
CA GLU A 263 23.45 17.18 -12.68
C GLU A 263 24.23 17.46 -13.98
N THR A 264 23.85 16.82 -15.09
CA THR A 264 24.65 16.83 -16.33
C THR A 264 24.11 17.74 -17.43
N THR A 265 22.94 18.37 -17.27
CA THR A 265 22.32 19.16 -18.33
C THR A 265 21.71 20.47 -17.81
N HIS A 266 21.54 21.43 -18.75
CA HIS A 266 20.82 22.68 -18.49
C HIS A 266 19.32 22.61 -18.82
N LYS A 267 18.74 21.41 -19.03
CA LYS A 267 17.31 21.24 -19.33
C LYS A 267 16.43 21.84 -18.23
N SER A 268 15.32 22.42 -18.63
CA SER A 268 14.34 22.93 -17.65
C SER A 268 13.74 21.81 -16.81
N ILE A 269 13.22 22.14 -15.63
CA ILE A 269 12.53 21.18 -14.77
C ILE A 269 11.34 20.52 -15.48
N LYS A 270 10.68 21.27 -16.40
CA LYS A 270 9.58 20.75 -17.22
C LYS A 270 10.07 19.69 -18.21
N GLU A 271 11.15 19.94 -18.92
CA GLU A 271 11.73 18.96 -19.87
C GLU A 271 12.20 17.70 -19.14
N ILE A 272 12.82 17.86 -17.97
CA ILE A 272 13.27 16.72 -17.17
C ILE A 272 12.07 15.90 -16.65
N ALA A 273 11.01 16.54 -16.18
CA ALA A 273 9.78 15.87 -15.79
C ALA A 273 9.21 15.01 -16.92
N GLU A 274 9.16 15.57 -18.13
CA GLU A 274 8.67 14.89 -19.32
C GLU A 274 9.56 13.70 -19.72
N ILE A 275 10.88 13.86 -19.69
CA ILE A 275 11.85 12.80 -20.00
C ILE A 275 11.74 11.68 -18.96
N ALA A 276 11.63 12.02 -17.68
CA ALA A 276 11.43 11.09 -16.59
C ALA A 276 10.04 10.41 -16.59
N GLY A 277 9.16 10.74 -17.53
CA GLY A 277 7.88 10.09 -17.74
C GLY A 277 6.76 10.57 -16.81
N TYR A 278 6.79 11.86 -16.43
CA TYR A 278 5.74 12.51 -15.67
C TYR A 278 4.92 13.44 -16.57
N ASP A 279 3.61 13.35 -16.47
CA ASP A 279 2.68 14.18 -17.24
C ASP A 279 2.60 15.61 -16.69
N THR A 280 2.90 15.80 -15.39
CA THR A 280 2.88 17.11 -14.73
C THR A 280 4.17 17.40 -13.98
N VAL A 281 4.58 18.67 -14.01
CA VAL A 281 5.75 19.15 -13.23
C VAL A 281 5.51 18.99 -11.73
N ALA A 282 4.27 19.22 -11.26
CA ALA A 282 3.93 19.11 -9.86
C ALA A 282 4.10 17.65 -9.36
N GLY A 283 3.59 16.66 -10.10
CA GLY A 283 3.78 15.23 -9.80
C GLY A 283 5.25 14.83 -9.77
N PHE A 284 6.04 15.34 -10.73
CA PHE A 284 7.49 15.13 -10.76
C PHE A 284 8.19 15.71 -9.52
N VAL A 285 7.97 17.01 -9.23
CA VAL A 285 8.58 17.69 -8.08
C VAL A 285 8.26 16.96 -6.77
N HIS A 286 7.03 16.50 -6.65
CA HIS A 286 6.59 15.76 -5.48
C HIS A 286 7.31 14.41 -5.35
N ALA A 287 7.38 13.62 -6.42
CA ALA A 287 8.09 12.34 -6.44
C ALA A 287 9.59 12.52 -6.16
N PHE A 288 10.22 13.54 -6.74
CA PHE A 288 11.62 13.85 -6.53
C PHE A 288 11.91 14.24 -5.07
N ARG A 289 11.05 15.10 -4.48
CA ARG A 289 11.19 15.49 -3.07
C ARG A 289 11.03 14.30 -2.13
N ARG A 290 10.15 13.36 -2.43
CA ARG A 290 9.98 12.13 -1.64
C ARG A 290 11.21 11.25 -1.69
N GLU A 291 11.86 11.12 -2.85
CA GLU A 291 13.02 10.27 -3.04
C GLU A 291 14.29 10.86 -2.45
N PHE A 292 14.50 12.18 -2.63
CA PHE A 292 15.76 12.85 -2.29
C PHE A 292 15.64 13.88 -1.15
N ASN A 293 14.48 14.01 -0.52
CA ASN A 293 14.19 14.99 0.55
C ASN A 293 14.49 16.46 0.18
N THR A 294 14.49 16.77 -1.13
CA THR A 294 14.74 18.13 -1.66
C THR A 294 14.04 18.28 -3.00
N THR A 295 13.75 19.51 -3.42
CA THR A 295 13.14 19.75 -4.72
C THR A 295 14.18 19.67 -5.85
N PRO A 296 13.76 19.39 -7.12
CA PRO A 296 14.68 19.39 -8.27
C PRO A 296 15.44 20.71 -8.44
N ARG A 297 14.79 21.85 -8.11
CA ARG A 297 15.40 23.17 -8.21
C ARG A 297 16.51 23.35 -7.16
N GLU A 298 16.22 23.02 -5.92
CA GLU A 298 17.20 23.06 -4.82
C GLU A 298 18.36 22.11 -5.07
N TRP A 299 18.07 20.90 -5.61
CA TRP A 299 19.12 19.95 -6.01
C TRP A 299 20.09 20.56 -7.00
N ARG A 300 19.59 21.19 -8.08
CA ARG A 300 20.41 21.82 -9.10
C ARG A 300 21.25 22.99 -8.56
N ILE A 301 20.70 23.78 -7.64
CA ILE A 301 21.45 24.89 -7.01
C ILE A 301 22.62 24.31 -6.21
N LYS A 302 22.37 23.32 -5.37
CA LYS A 302 23.40 22.67 -4.55
C LYS A 302 24.53 22.03 -5.38
N GLN A 303 24.24 21.55 -6.57
CA GLN A 303 25.29 21.00 -7.45
C GLN A 303 26.16 22.11 -8.04
N LYS A 304 25.58 23.21 -8.49
CA LYS A 304 26.34 24.37 -8.99
C LYS A 304 27.25 24.98 -7.95
N ASP A 305 26.77 25.06 -6.70
CA ASP A 305 27.56 25.58 -5.60
C ASP A 305 28.80 24.68 -5.31
N ARG A 306 28.66 23.34 -5.43
CA ARG A 306 29.77 22.38 -5.28
C ARG A 306 30.79 22.48 -6.42
N GLU A 307 30.33 22.57 -7.67
CA GLU A 307 31.22 22.75 -8.83
C GLU A 307 32.03 24.07 -8.74
N GLY A 308 31.41 25.14 -8.26
CA GLY A 308 32.10 26.42 -8.04
C GLY A 308 33.12 26.42 -6.89
N GLU A 309 32.94 25.55 -5.89
CA GLU A 309 33.92 25.39 -4.80
C GLU A 309 35.14 24.53 -5.23
N GLU A 310 34.95 23.55 -6.14
CA GLU A 310 36.04 22.74 -6.68
C GLU A 310 36.92 23.50 -7.69
N GLU A 311 36.35 24.41 -8.48
CA GLU A 311 37.12 25.24 -9.44
C GLU A 311 37.88 26.41 -8.76
N GLY A 312 37.58 26.73 -7.52
CA GLY A 312 38.21 27.81 -6.75
C GLY A 312 39.43 27.40 -5.90
N HIS A 313 39.87 26.14 -6.00
CA HIS A 313 40.97 25.58 -5.19
C HIS A 313 42.19 25.12 -6.03
N ASP A 314 42.29 25.50 -7.31
CA ASP A 314 43.48 25.34 -8.15
C ASP A 314 44.35 26.61 -8.22
#